data_152dd33cfd09fbf713c7b975a6b71528
#
_entry.id   152dd33cfd09fbf713c7b975a6b71528
#
_cell.length_a   1.000
_cell.length_b   1.000
_cell.length_c   1.000
_cell.angle_alpha   90.00
_cell.angle_beta   90.00
_cell.angle_gamma   90.00
#
_symmetry.space_group_name_H-M   'P 1'
#
loop_
_entity.id
_entity.type
_entity.pdbx_description
1 polymer ?
#
loop_
_entity_poly.entity_id
_entity_poly.type
_entity_poly.pdbx_seq_one_letter_code
_entity_poly.pdbx_strand_id
1 'polypeptide(L)'
;MIGSDKYAISLADMDYLSWQRSLEEDLVSLKKLLSKIQDITLEHDSKLLQLKEDLRDKWIQPINEGNKKVIIFTAFADTAKYIYAALAPEIKEQWGLNTVLITGSDDPRSTLQEEGLTFDKALTLFSPRSKGRDEIYPDTSEEIDVLIATDCISEGQNLQDLSLIHI
;
A
#
# COMPACT_ATOMS: atom_id res chain seq x y z
N MET A 1 -39.65 4.00 14.48
CA MET A 1 -38.75 3.99 15.64
C MET A 1 -37.34 3.87 15.16
N ILE A 2 -36.42 4.66 15.70
CA ILE A 2 -34.96 4.61 15.43
C ILE A 2 -34.28 4.31 16.76
N GLY A 3 -33.24 3.46 16.75
CA GLY A 3 -32.46 3.10 17.93
C GLY A 3 -32.16 1.61 18.02
N SER A 4 -31.70 1.17 19.19
CA SER A 4 -31.42 -0.21 19.52
C SER A 4 -32.55 -0.80 20.39
N ASP A 5 -32.51 -2.11 20.65
CA ASP A 5 -33.45 -2.77 21.57
C ASP A 5 -33.47 -2.14 22.98
N LYS A 6 -32.44 -1.41 23.33
CA LYS A 6 -32.26 -0.78 24.64
C LYS A 6 -32.76 0.68 24.69
N TYR A 7 -32.70 1.38 23.54
CA TYR A 7 -33.09 2.79 23.42
C TYR A 7 -33.79 2.98 22.06
N ALA A 8 -35.13 2.99 22.06
CA ALA A 8 -35.93 3.24 20.88
C ALA A 8 -36.62 4.60 21.00
N ILE A 9 -36.40 5.47 20.03
CA ILE A 9 -37.03 6.80 19.95
C ILE A 9 -38.09 6.75 18.85
N SER A 10 -39.31 7.25 19.19
CA SER A 10 -40.37 7.39 18.20
C SER A 10 -40.05 8.47 17.18
N LEU A 11 -40.26 8.23 15.89
CA LEU A 11 -40.11 9.27 14.87
C LEU A 11 -41.06 10.45 15.09
N ALA A 12 -42.21 10.23 15.80
CA ALA A 12 -43.13 11.31 16.14
C ALA A 12 -42.56 12.31 17.16
N ASP A 13 -41.54 11.88 17.93
CA ASP A 13 -40.88 12.71 18.96
C ASP A 13 -39.60 13.40 18.43
N MET A 14 -39.34 13.29 17.12
CA MET A 14 -38.18 13.83 16.47
C MET A 14 -38.57 14.75 15.31
N ASP A 15 -37.76 15.79 15.08
CA ASP A 15 -37.86 16.61 13.87
C ASP A 15 -37.21 15.91 12.66
N TYR A 16 -37.78 14.76 12.28
CA TYR A 16 -37.22 13.94 11.18
C TYR A 16 -37.30 14.65 9.82
N LEU A 17 -38.22 15.62 9.65
CA LEU A 17 -38.34 16.39 8.39
C LEU A 17 -37.14 17.32 8.19
N SER A 18 -36.67 18.00 9.26
CA SER A 18 -35.45 18.80 9.19
C SER A 18 -34.23 17.94 8.98
N TRP A 19 -34.15 16.78 9.61
CA TRP A 19 -33.07 15.82 9.39
C TRP A 19 -33.04 15.31 7.96
N GLN A 20 -34.17 14.93 7.43
CA GLN A 20 -34.27 14.48 6.03
C GLN A 20 -33.75 15.55 5.08
N ARG A 21 -34.19 16.80 5.26
CA ARG A 21 -33.72 17.93 4.42
C ARG A 21 -32.20 18.11 4.52
N SER A 22 -31.66 18.12 5.74
CA SER A 22 -30.20 18.26 5.95
C SER A 22 -29.43 17.13 5.29
N LEU A 23 -29.89 15.87 5.41
CA LEU A 23 -29.26 14.72 4.75
C LEU A 23 -29.34 14.80 3.22
N GLU A 24 -30.44 15.31 2.67
CA GLU A 24 -30.57 15.53 1.22
C GLU A 24 -29.60 16.61 0.73
N GLU A 25 -29.43 17.70 1.48
CA GLU A 25 -28.43 18.75 1.19
C GLU A 25 -26.99 18.22 1.26
N ASP A 26 -26.68 17.44 2.29
CA ASP A 26 -25.38 16.75 2.43
C ASP A 26 -25.13 15.80 1.27
N LEU A 27 -26.14 15.01 0.89
CA LEU A 27 -26.03 14.08 -0.24
C LEU A 27 -25.73 14.81 -1.56
N VAL A 28 -26.38 15.95 -1.81
CA VAL A 28 -26.09 16.79 -2.98
C VAL A 28 -24.65 17.28 -2.95
N SER A 29 -24.19 17.75 -1.79
CA SER A 29 -22.81 18.24 -1.60
C SER A 29 -21.77 17.12 -1.81
N LEU A 30 -22.02 15.94 -1.25
CA LEU A 30 -21.17 14.76 -1.42
C LEU A 30 -21.12 14.28 -2.88
N LYS A 31 -22.27 14.25 -3.58
CA LYS A 31 -22.31 13.91 -5.01
C LYS A 31 -21.51 14.88 -5.87
N LYS A 32 -21.58 16.18 -5.55
CA LYS A 32 -20.78 17.21 -6.24
C LYS A 32 -19.27 17.04 -5.98
N LEU A 33 -18.88 16.70 -4.76
CA LEU A 33 -17.50 16.39 -4.44
C LEU A 33 -17.04 15.13 -5.16
N LEU A 34 -17.82 14.06 -5.12
CA LEU A 34 -17.53 12.81 -5.80
C LEU A 34 -17.30 13.02 -7.29
N SER A 35 -18.19 13.78 -7.97
CA SER A 35 -18.03 14.06 -9.40
C SER A 35 -16.72 14.78 -9.73
N LYS A 36 -16.22 15.66 -8.85
CA LYS A 36 -14.94 16.33 -9.04
C LYS A 36 -13.73 15.41 -8.82
N ILE A 37 -13.87 14.42 -7.92
CA ILE A 37 -12.79 13.48 -7.59
C ILE A 37 -12.70 12.37 -8.66
N GLN A 38 -13.83 11.97 -9.24
CA GLN A 38 -13.86 10.92 -10.27
C GLN A 38 -13.03 11.25 -11.52
N ASP A 39 -12.82 12.53 -11.81
CA ASP A 39 -12.01 12.98 -12.94
C ASP A 39 -10.49 12.96 -12.62
N ILE A 40 -10.10 12.72 -11.36
CA ILE A 40 -8.71 12.64 -10.94
C ILE A 40 -8.19 11.23 -11.22
N THR A 41 -7.27 11.12 -12.18
CA THR A 41 -6.60 9.88 -12.55
C THR A 41 -5.20 9.82 -11.93
N LEU A 42 -4.52 8.66 -12.06
CA LEU A 42 -3.13 8.49 -11.63
C LEU A 42 -2.18 9.52 -12.25
N GLU A 43 -2.50 10.02 -13.43
CA GLU A 43 -1.72 11.05 -14.15
C GLU A 43 -1.78 12.43 -13.49
N HIS A 44 -2.76 12.66 -12.61
CA HIS A 44 -2.91 13.89 -11.85
C HIS A 44 -2.22 13.84 -10.48
N ASP A 45 -1.74 12.66 -10.06
CA ASP A 45 -1.03 12.50 -8.79
C ASP A 45 0.46 12.82 -8.94
N SER A 46 0.81 14.08 -8.71
CA SER A 46 2.19 14.57 -8.81
C SER A 46 3.17 13.84 -7.88
N LYS A 47 2.72 13.36 -6.72
CA LYS A 47 3.57 12.60 -5.78
C LYS A 47 3.85 11.19 -6.31
N LEU A 48 2.84 10.54 -6.88
CA LEU A 48 3.02 9.24 -7.52
C LEU A 48 3.94 9.34 -8.74
N LEU A 49 3.78 10.39 -9.55
CA LEU A 49 4.64 10.64 -10.71
C LEU A 49 6.09 10.88 -10.28
N GLN A 50 6.31 11.70 -9.25
CA GLN A 50 7.65 11.92 -8.71
C GLN A 50 8.26 10.62 -8.16
N LEU A 51 7.48 9.81 -7.42
CA LEU A 51 7.94 8.52 -6.93
C LEU A 51 8.36 7.57 -8.07
N LYS A 52 7.64 7.57 -9.19
CA LYS A 52 8.02 6.81 -10.39
C LYS A 52 9.37 7.26 -10.97
N GLU A 53 9.59 8.56 -11.04
CA GLU A 53 10.87 9.13 -11.50
C GLU A 53 12.01 8.77 -10.55
N ASP A 54 11.83 8.92 -9.24
CA ASP A 54 12.83 8.59 -8.23
C ASP A 54 13.23 7.10 -8.28
N LEU A 55 12.25 6.21 -8.44
CA LEU A 55 12.49 4.77 -8.61
C LEU A 55 13.26 4.47 -9.89
N ARG A 56 12.88 5.08 -11.00
CA ARG A 56 13.54 4.94 -12.28
C ARG A 56 15.00 5.38 -12.20
N ASP A 57 15.25 6.56 -11.64
CA ASP A 57 16.59 7.12 -11.49
C ASP A 57 17.47 6.21 -10.61
N LYS A 58 16.93 5.70 -9.50
CA LYS A 58 17.62 4.74 -8.65
C LYS A 58 18.02 3.47 -9.39
N TRP A 59 17.17 2.95 -10.27
CA TRP A 59 17.47 1.70 -10.99
C TRP A 59 18.39 1.89 -12.19
N ILE A 60 18.40 3.09 -12.80
CA ILE A 60 19.33 3.46 -13.89
C ILE A 60 20.71 3.82 -13.32
N GLN A 61 20.74 4.54 -12.20
CA GLN A 61 21.97 4.99 -11.55
C GLN A 61 21.99 4.58 -10.06
N PRO A 62 22.14 3.27 -9.77
CA PRO A 62 22.09 2.79 -8.40
C PRO A 62 23.30 3.33 -7.61
N ILE A 63 23.04 3.76 -6.36
CA ILE A 63 24.11 4.19 -5.43
C ILE A 63 25.09 3.03 -5.17
N ASN A 64 24.56 1.81 -5.02
CA ASN A 64 25.35 0.60 -4.91
C ASN A 64 25.11 -0.24 -6.17
N GLU A 65 26.17 -0.55 -6.90
CA GLU A 65 26.09 -1.32 -8.14
C GLU A 65 25.38 -2.65 -7.93
N GLY A 66 24.38 -2.93 -8.79
CA GLY A 66 23.58 -4.14 -8.73
C GLY A 66 22.48 -4.15 -7.66
N ASN A 67 22.41 -3.16 -6.77
CA ASN A 67 21.37 -3.10 -5.74
C ASN A 67 20.14 -2.32 -6.22
N LYS A 68 19.05 -3.06 -6.54
CA LYS A 68 17.77 -2.50 -6.95
C LYS A 68 16.73 -2.43 -5.84
N LYS A 69 17.08 -2.87 -4.62
CA LYS A 69 16.12 -2.98 -3.51
C LYS A 69 15.69 -1.60 -2.99
N VAL A 70 14.38 -1.45 -2.80
CA VAL A 70 13.74 -0.22 -2.32
C VAL A 70 12.68 -0.55 -1.28
N ILE A 71 12.60 0.28 -0.22
CA ILE A 71 11.45 0.30 0.68
C ILE A 71 10.69 1.62 0.47
N ILE A 72 9.37 1.52 0.39
CA ILE A 72 8.45 2.65 0.37
C ILE A 72 7.59 2.55 1.63
N PHE A 73 7.77 3.50 2.54
CA PHE A 73 6.96 3.59 3.75
C PHE A 73 5.82 4.59 3.59
N THR A 74 4.67 4.25 4.15
CA THR A 74 3.50 5.12 4.24
C THR A 74 2.78 4.91 5.57
N ALA A 75 2.23 5.99 6.13
CA ALA A 75 1.50 5.94 7.39
C ALA A 75 0.16 5.17 7.29
N PHE A 76 -0.45 5.12 6.10
CA PHE A 76 -1.80 4.59 5.93
C PHE A 76 -1.83 3.36 5.01
N ALA A 77 -2.53 2.32 5.44
CA ALA A 77 -2.69 1.08 4.67
C ALA A 77 -3.36 1.32 3.30
N ASP A 78 -4.33 2.23 3.22
CA ASP A 78 -5.00 2.55 1.94
C ASP A 78 -4.04 3.23 0.96
N THR A 79 -3.14 4.08 1.44
CA THR A 79 -2.07 4.68 0.62
C THR A 79 -1.09 3.61 0.14
N ALA A 80 -0.70 2.66 1.02
CA ALA A 80 0.16 1.54 0.62
C ALA A 80 -0.50 0.68 -0.49
N LYS A 81 -1.78 0.36 -0.33
CA LYS A 81 -2.57 -0.39 -1.33
C LYS A 81 -2.67 0.36 -2.65
N TYR A 82 -2.90 1.67 -2.60
CA TYR A 82 -2.96 2.53 -3.77
C TYR A 82 -1.63 2.55 -4.52
N ILE A 83 -0.52 2.78 -3.83
CA ILE A 83 0.83 2.79 -4.41
C ILE A 83 1.14 1.42 -5.02
N TYR A 84 0.84 0.32 -4.32
CA TYR A 84 1.04 -1.03 -4.82
C TYR A 84 0.26 -1.28 -6.11
N ALA A 85 -1.04 -0.95 -6.13
CA ALA A 85 -1.89 -1.13 -7.31
C ALA A 85 -1.40 -0.31 -8.52
N ALA A 86 -0.85 0.89 -8.28
CA ALA A 86 -0.36 1.77 -9.32
C ALA A 86 1.03 1.38 -9.85
N LEU A 87 1.93 0.86 -9.00
CA LEU A 87 3.34 0.66 -9.34
C LEU A 87 3.69 -0.81 -9.63
N ALA A 88 3.14 -1.77 -8.88
CA ALA A 88 3.61 -3.14 -8.91
C ALA A 88 3.51 -3.82 -10.30
N PRO A 89 2.41 -3.63 -11.08
CA PRO A 89 2.33 -4.16 -12.43
C PRO A 89 3.38 -3.56 -13.38
N GLU A 90 3.54 -2.24 -13.34
CA GLU A 90 4.49 -1.50 -14.17
C GLU A 90 5.94 -1.88 -13.85
N ILE A 91 6.29 -1.99 -12.56
CA ILE A 91 7.61 -2.42 -12.10
C ILE A 91 7.94 -3.83 -12.61
N LYS A 92 6.97 -4.74 -12.52
CA LYS A 92 7.14 -6.11 -13.01
C LYS A 92 7.33 -6.17 -14.52
N GLU A 93 6.53 -5.43 -15.26
CA GLU A 93 6.56 -5.42 -16.74
C GLU A 93 7.81 -4.76 -17.29
N GLN A 94 8.19 -3.58 -16.78
CA GLN A 94 9.29 -2.78 -17.33
C GLN A 94 10.66 -3.20 -16.83
N TRP A 95 10.75 -3.65 -15.57
CA TRP A 95 12.02 -3.90 -14.89
C TRP A 95 12.24 -5.36 -14.49
N GLY A 96 11.21 -6.20 -14.60
CA GLY A 96 11.25 -7.59 -14.16
C GLY A 96 11.36 -7.76 -12.63
N LEU A 97 11.23 -6.67 -11.86
CA LEU A 97 11.40 -6.64 -10.41
C LEU A 97 10.12 -7.08 -9.69
N ASN A 98 10.27 -7.73 -8.54
CA ASN A 98 9.16 -8.18 -7.73
C ASN A 98 8.85 -7.18 -6.62
N THR A 99 7.55 -6.91 -6.45
CA THR A 99 7.04 -5.99 -5.44
C THR A 99 6.20 -6.75 -4.43
N VAL A 100 6.34 -6.40 -3.14
CA VAL A 100 5.46 -6.88 -2.07
C VAL A 100 4.82 -5.71 -1.33
N LEU A 101 3.57 -5.88 -0.96
CA LEU A 101 2.81 -5.02 -0.07
C LEU A 101 2.66 -5.70 1.28
N ILE A 102 3.05 -5.01 2.35
CA ILE A 102 2.85 -5.45 3.74
C ILE A 102 2.17 -4.36 4.54
N THR A 103 0.98 -4.67 5.06
CA THR A 103 0.23 -3.81 5.98
C THR A 103 -0.05 -4.58 7.27
N GLY A 104 -0.28 -3.89 8.37
CA GLY A 104 -0.55 -4.56 9.65
C GLY A 104 -1.90 -5.29 9.73
N SER A 105 -2.78 -5.10 8.75
CA SER A 105 -4.17 -5.59 8.78
C SER A 105 -4.45 -6.74 7.82
N ASP A 106 -3.62 -6.93 6.80
CA ASP A 106 -3.89 -7.88 5.72
C ASP A 106 -2.67 -8.81 5.51
N ASP A 107 -2.93 -9.97 4.92
CA ASP A 107 -1.85 -10.85 4.45
C ASP A 107 -1.01 -10.16 3.36
N PRO A 108 0.31 -10.45 3.30
CA PRO A 108 1.18 -9.89 2.28
C PRO A 108 0.69 -10.19 0.87
N ARG A 109 0.75 -9.19 -0.01
CA ARG A 109 0.45 -9.35 -1.45
C ARG A 109 1.73 -9.14 -2.24
N SER A 110 1.98 -9.99 -3.23
CA SER A 110 3.20 -9.89 -4.05
C SER A 110 2.90 -10.09 -5.54
N THR A 111 3.80 -9.58 -6.37
CA THR A 111 3.86 -9.93 -7.79
C THR A 111 4.53 -11.28 -8.04
N LEU A 112 5.10 -11.91 -7.01
CA LEU A 112 5.52 -13.30 -7.07
C LEU A 112 4.29 -14.21 -7.08
N GLN A 113 4.32 -15.26 -7.91
CA GLN A 113 3.29 -16.31 -7.94
C GLN A 113 3.63 -17.38 -6.90
N GLU A 114 3.70 -16.99 -5.62
CA GLU A 114 3.96 -17.90 -4.52
C GLU A 114 2.71 -18.10 -3.67
N GLU A 115 2.33 -19.35 -3.46
CA GLU A 115 1.27 -19.70 -2.52
C GLU A 115 1.76 -19.58 -1.08
N GLY A 116 0.93 -19.02 -0.18
CA GLY A 116 1.23 -18.96 1.24
C GLY A 116 2.36 -18.00 1.62
N LEU A 117 2.48 -16.83 0.94
CA LEU A 117 3.45 -15.81 1.31
C LEU A 117 3.12 -15.24 2.70
N THR A 118 3.92 -15.62 3.69
CA THR A 118 3.82 -15.08 5.05
C THR A 118 4.65 -13.80 5.20
N PHE A 119 4.41 -13.04 6.28
CA PHE A 119 5.19 -11.86 6.63
C PHE A 119 6.70 -12.15 6.69
N ASP A 120 7.10 -13.19 7.43
CA ASP A 120 8.52 -13.55 7.60
C ASP A 120 9.15 -14.01 6.28
N LYS A 121 8.40 -14.76 5.46
CA LYS A 121 8.88 -15.19 4.15
C LYS A 121 9.07 -14.01 3.22
N ALA A 122 8.14 -13.06 3.18
CA ALA A 122 8.25 -11.84 2.39
C ALA A 122 9.50 -11.02 2.76
N LEU A 123 9.77 -10.85 4.05
CA LEU A 123 10.97 -10.16 4.51
C LEU A 123 12.26 -10.93 4.22
N THR A 124 12.22 -12.25 4.29
CA THR A 124 13.38 -13.10 3.95
C THR A 124 13.70 -13.02 2.46
N LEU A 125 12.68 -13.04 1.59
CA LEU A 125 12.87 -12.86 0.14
C LEU A 125 13.30 -11.44 -0.23
N PHE A 126 12.93 -10.44 0.57
CA PHE A 126 13.35 -9.07 0.38
C PHE A 126 14.79 -8.82 0.85
N SER A 127 15.23 -9.42 1.96
CA SER A 127 16.60 -9.30 2.52
C SER A 127 17.25 -10.68 2.65
N PRO A 128 17.58 -11.34 1.53
CA PRO A 128 18.00 -12.73 1.53
C PRO A 128 19.32 -12.98 2.31
N ARG A 129 20.27 -12.06 2.25
CA ARG A 129 21.54 -12.19 2.96
C ARG A 129 21.38 -11.97 4.46
N SER A 130 20.74 -10.87 4.85
CA SER A 130 20.54 -10.53 6.27
C SER A 130 19.62 -11.50 7.01
N LYS A 131 18.73 -12.18 6.29
CA LYS A 131 17.74 -13.11 6.83
C LYS A 131 18.11 -14.59 6.63
N GLY A 132 19.24 -14.89 5.98
CA GLY A 132 19.67 -16.27 5.77
C GLY A 132 18.74 -17.07 4.86
N ARG A 133 18.22 -16.49 3.76
CA ARG A 133 17.27 -17.15 2.85
C ARG A 133 17.76 -18.53 2.41
N ASP A 134 19.02 -18.65 2.03
CA ASP A 134 19.59 -19.87 1.45
C ASP A 134 19.61 -21.03 2.45
N GLU A 135 19.60 -20.74 3.75
CA GLU A 135 19.48 -21.74 4.82
C GLU A 135 18.02 -22.10 5.11
N ILE A 136 17.11 -21.11 5.05
CA ILE A 136 15.69 -21.29 5.40
C ILE A 136 14.87 -21.80 4.20
N TYR A 137 15.18 -21.31 3.00
CA TYR A 137 14.47 -21.63 1.75
C TYR A 137 15.47 -22.00 0.64
N PRO A 138 16.19 -23.14 0.75
CA PRO A 138 17.27 -23.48 -0.19
C PRO A 138 16.81 -23.70 -1.63
N ASP A 139 15.54 -24.05 -1.81
CA ASP A 139 14.95 -24.33 -3.12
C ASP A 139 14.38 -23.09 -3.82
N THR A 140 14.45 -21.91 -3.18
CA THR A 140 13.89 -20.67 -3.71
C THR A 140 15.01 -19.71 -4.16
N SER A 141 15.06 -19.42 -5.46
CA SER A 141 15.92 -18.38 -6.03
C SER A 141 15.21 -17.03 -6.18
N GLU A 142 13.91 -16.97 -5.90
CA GLU A 142 13.10 -15.78 -6.04
C GLU A 142 13.50 -14.69 -5.03
N GLU A 143 13.46 -13.45 -5.48
CA GLU A 143 13.73 -12.28 -4.65
C GLU A 143 12.62 -11.25 -4.80
N ILE A 144 12.42 -10.47 -3.75
CA ILE A 144 11.59 -9.27 -3.74
C ILE A 144 12.51 -8.07 -3.77
N ASP A 145 12.25 -7.13 -4.67
CA ASP A 145 13.08 -5.96 -4.89
C ASP A 145 12.45 -4.70 -4.30
N VAL A 146 11.12 -4.62 -4.32
CA VAL A 146 10.39 -3.45 -3.81
C VAL A 146 9.45 -3.87 -2.69
N LEU A 147 9.61 -3.24 -1.54
CA LEU A 147 8.77 -3.43 -0.37
C LEU A 147 7.95 -2.16 -0.11
N ILE A 148 6.63 -2.26 -0.23
CA ILE A 148 5.69 -1.19 0.13
C ILE A 148 5.07 -1.57 1.46
N ALA A 149 5.24 -0.72 2.48
CA ALA A 149 4.85 -1.07 3.83
C ALA A 149 4.30 0.10 4.65
N THR A 150 3.53 -0.25 5.67
CA THR A 150 3.20 0.66 6.77
C THR A 150 4.14 0.45 7.96
N ASP A 151 3.93 1.19 9.05
CA ASP A 151 4.76 1.16 10.27
C ASP A 151 4.90 -0.23 10.92
N CYS A 152 4.11 -1.22 10.50
CA CYS A 152 4.19 -2.59 11.01
C CYS A 152 5.58 -3.26 10.82
N ILE A 153 6.44 -2.69 9.95
CA ILE A 153 7.80 -3.18 9.70
C ILE A 153 8.87 -2.33 10.42
N SER A 154 8.48 -1.19 11.02
CA SER A 154 9.43 -0.18 11.51
C SER A 154 10.27 -0.63 12.70
N GLU A 155 9.85 -1.64 13.47
CA GLU A 155 10.56 -2.04 14.70
C GLU A 155 11.31 -3.37 14.55
N GLY A 156 12.64 -3.30 14.73
CA GLY A 156 13.48 -4.47 14.96
C GLY A 156 13.78 -5.37 13.78
N GLN A 157 13.42 -5.00 12.54
CA GLN A 157 13.71 -5.82 11.37
C GLN A 157 15.11 -5.53 10.83
N ASN A 158 15.96 -6.58 10.78
CA ASN A 158 17.26 -6.48 10.13
C ASN A 158 17.09 -6.55 8.60
N LEU A 159 17.16 -5.41 7.95
CA LEU A 159 17.00 -5.24 6.50
C LEU A 159 18.26 -4.58 5.89
N GLN A 160 19.46 -5.06 6.25
CA GLN A 160 20.72 -4.44 5.87
C GLN A 160 21.09 -4.59 4.39
N ASP A 161 20.35 -5.39 3.63
CA ASP A 161 20.56 -5.55 2.18
C ASP A 161 20.11 -4.32 1.37
N LEU A 162 19.71 -3.25 2.05
CA LEU A 162 19.08 -2.06 1.49
C LEU A 162 20.06 -0.92 1.21
N SER A 163 19.72 -0.15 0.16
CA SER A 163 19.99 1.29 0.14
C SER A 163 18.69 2.04 0.44
N LEU A 164 18.65 2.73 1.56
CA LEU A 164 17.49 3.48 2.03
C LEU A 164 17.20 4.68 1.11
N ILE A 165 15.97 4.81 0.65
CA ILE A 165 15.38 6.07 0.21
C ILE A 165 14.30 6.43 1.24
N HIS A 166 14.50 7.55 1.93
CA HIS A 166 13.48 8.18 2.76
C HIS A 166 12.73 9.18 1.90
N ILE A 167 11.42 9.04 1.77
CA ILE A 167 10.53 10.02 1.15
C ILE A 167 9.67 10.65 2.24
#